data_27e24f6769a91d77479f449ddc2a155b
#
_entry.id   27e24f6769a91d77479f449ddc2a155b
#
_cell.length_a   1.000
_cell.length_b   1.000
_cell.length_c   1.000
_cell.angle_alpha   90.00
_cell.angle_beta   90.00
_cell.angle_gamma   90.00
#
_symmetry.space_group_name_H-M   'P 1'
#
loop_
_entity.id
_entity.type
_entity.pdbx_description
1 polymer ?
#
loop_
_entity_poly.entity_id
_entity_poly.type
_entity_poly.pdbx_seq_one_letter_code
_entity_poly.pdbx_strand_id
1 'polypeptide(L)'
;MYPIHEVDVLILLAVTIASKRRPAELLEVVAAVDLLQVAVPSETRLVEAFHRLSVHGLIREVEGGYTLTPDAQKVMSGRVPKKADTVERMQVIRERLGDYIPGGGNVPVVVTPQQACAAILAQRAAAQAGGKN
;
A
#
# COMPACT_ATOMS: atom_id res chain seq x y z
N MET A 1 3.35 -12.08 -16.10
CA MET A 1 2.71 -12.50 -14.85
C MET A 1 3.28 -11.75 -13.65
N TYR A 2 2.46 -11.15 -12.83
CA TYR A 2 2.90 -10.41 -11.65
C TYR A 2 3.15 -11.38 -10.49
N PRO A 3 4.38 -11.40 -9.90
CA PRO A 3 4.61 -12.21 -8.71
C PRO A 3 3.89 -11.57 -7.52
N ILE A 4 2.84 -12.23 -7.05
CA ILE A 4 1.97 -11.65 -6.02
C ILE A 4 2.46 -12.01 -4.63
N HIS A 5 2.85 -11.00 -3.88
CA HIS A 5 3.17 -11.12 -2.46
C HIS A 5 2.04 -10.55 -1.63
N GLU A 6 1.72 -11.19 -0.53
CA GLU A 6 0.64 -10.73 0.35
C GLU A 6 0.89 -9.31 0.85
N VAL A 7 2.14 -8.97 1.18
CA VAL A 7 2.51 -7.64 1.63
C VAL A 7 2.25 -6.60 0.53
N ASP A 8 2.44 -6.95 -0.74
CA ASP A 8 2.20 -6.04 -1.86
C ASP A 8 0.70 -5.73 -1.96
N VAL A 9 -0.15 -6.73 -1.80
CA VAL A 9 -1.61 -6.55 -1.80
C VAL A 9 -2.02 -5.63 -0.66
N LEU A 10 -1.47 -5.84 0.53
CA LEU A 10 -1.75 -5.04 1.71
C LEU A 10 -1.36 -3.58 1.49
N ILE A 11 -0.15 -3.32 0.99
CA ILE A 11 0.32 -1.96 0.75
C ILE A 11 -0.49 -1.29 -0.35
N LEU A 12 -0.85 -2.01 -1.40
CA LEU A 12 -1.69 -1.46 -2.46
C LEU A 12 -3.05 -1.00 -1.91
N LEU A 13 -3.66 -1.82 -1.06
CA LEU A 13 -4.92 -1.47 -0.40
C LEU A 13 -4.74 -0.25 0.52
N ALA A 14 -3.67 -0.23 1.31
CA ALA A 14 -3.36 0.89 2.21
C ALA A 14 -3.15 2.20 1.45
N VAL A 15 -2.42 2.17 0.34
CA VAL A 15 -2.22 3.34 -0.52
C VAL A 15 -3.56 3.80 -1.09
N THR A 16 -4.40 2.87 -1.52
CA THR A 16 -5.73 3.19 -2.02
C THR A 16 -6.55 3.98 -1.01
N ILE A 17 -6.53 3.56 0.24
CA ILE A 17 -7.26 4.23 1.32
C ILE A 17 -6.64 5.59 1.64
N ALA A 18 -5.32 5.62 1.80
CA ALA A 18 -4.61 6.82 2.26
C ALA A 18 -4.54 7.92 1.20
N SER A 19 -4.57 7.56 -0.09
CA SER A 19 -4.37 8.51 -1.19
C SER A 19 -5.66 8.96 -1.88
N LYS A 20 -6.81 8.82 -1.22
CA LYS A 20 -8.11 9.16 -1.83
C LYS A 20 -8.23 10.62 -2.25
N ARG A 21 -7.64 11.53 -1.51
CA ARG A 21 -7.76 12.98 -1.75
C ARG A 21 -6.48 13.60 -2.28
N ARG A 22 -5.34 13.05 -1.90
CA ARG A 22 -4.02 13.55 -2.28
C ARG A 22 -3.01 12.42 -2.16
N PRO A 23 -1.82 12.55 -2.76
CA PRO A 23 -0.78 11.54 -2.53
C PRO A 23 -0.51 11.36 -1.04
N ALA A 24 -0.40 10.12 -0.61
CA ALA A 24 -0.25 9.77 0.81
C ALA A 24 1.22 9.76 1.21
N GLU A 25 1.53 10.37 2.34
CA GLU A 25 2.86 10.24 2.94
C GLU A 25 3.05 8.82 3.47
N LEU A 26 4.30 8.40 3.63
CA LEU A 26 4.62 7.06 4.10
C LEU A 26 3.95 6.76 5.45
N LEU A 27 3.96 7.73 6.37
CA LEU A 27 3.28 7.61 7.66
C LEU A 27 1.79 7.32 7.48
N GLU A 28 1.14 7.99 6.52
CA GLU A 28 -0.28 7.79 6.26
C GLU A 28 -0.57 6.39 5.72
N VAL A 29 0.33 5.84 4.91
CA VAL A 29 0.20 4.47 4.41
C VAL A 29 0.32 3.47 5.57
N VAL A 30 1.28 3.66 6.45
CA VAL A 30 1.45 2.80 7.64
C VAL A 30 0.23 2.90 8.55
N ALA A 31 -0.31 4.11 8.75
CA ALA A 31 -1.52 4.31 9.52
C ALA A 31 -2.73 3.59 8.91
N ALA A 32 -2.82 3.58 7.58
CA ALA A 32 -3.89 2.86 6.88
C ALA A 32 -3.78 1.34 7.10
N VAL A 33 -2.56 0.80 7.11
CA VAL A 33 -2.36 -0.63 7.43
C VAL A 33 -2.88 -0.94 8.82
N ASP A 34 -2.58 -0.08 9.79
CA ASP A 34 -3.05 -0.24 11.17
C ASP A 34 -4.58 -0.19 11.25
N LEU A 35 -5.20 0.72 10.50
CA LEU A 35 -6.66 0.83 10.42
C LEU A 35 -7.31 -0.44 9.85
N LEU A 36 -6.61 -1.18 9.01
CA LEU A 36 -7.09 -2.43 8.45
C LEU A 36 -7.01 -3.58 9.46
N GLN A 37 -6.48 -3.31 10.64
CA GLN A 37 -6.31 -4.31 11.72
C GLN A 37 -5.41 -5.48 11.32
N VAL A 38 -4.41 -5.17 10.49
CA VAL A 38 -3.41 -6.14 10.03
C VAL A 38 -2.06 -5.71 10.60
N ALA A 39 -1.21 -6.68 10.93
CA ALA A 39 0.12 -6.38 11.43
C ALA A 39 0.91 -5.55 10.42
N VAL A 40 1.56 -4.49 10.90
CA VAL A 40 2.39 -3.63 10.05
C VAL A 40 3.63 -4.44 9.61
N PRO A 41 3.94 -4.48 8.31
CA PRO A 41 5.13 -5.19 7.83
C PRO A 41 6.41 -4.62 8.42
N SER A 42 7.47 -5.44 8.46
CA SER A 42 8.78 -4.95 8.85
C SER A 42 9.29 -3.90 7.85
N GLU A 43 10.26 -3.10 8.28
CA GLU A 43 10.84 -2.08 7.40
C GLU A 43 11.37 -2.66 6.09
N THR A 44 12.02 -3.82 6.13
CA THR A 44 12.52 -4.49 4.94
C THR A 44 11.40 -4.87 3.99
N ARG A 45 10.33 -5.47 4.48
CA ARG A 45 9.19 -5.86 3.66
C ARG A 45 8.47 -4.65 3.08
N LEU A 46 8.38 -3.58 3.87
CA LEU A 46 7.75 -2.34 3.42
C LEU A 46 8.53 -1.72 2.26
N VAL A 47 9.86 -1.63 2.37
CA VAL A 47 10.74 -1.13 1.31
C VAL A 47 10.59 -1.97 0.05
N GLU A 48 10.64 -3.29 0.18
CA GLU A 48 10.51 -4.20 -0.95
C GLU A 48 9.15 -4.09 -1.64
N ALA A 49 8.07 -3.97 -0.86
CA ALA A 49 6.73 -3.85 -1.41
C ALA A 49 6.57 -2.57 -2.23
N PHE A 50 7.02 -1.43 -1.72
CA PHE A 50 6.98 -0.18 -2.47
C PHE A 50 7.77 -0.28 -3.77
N HIS A 51 8.95 -0.88 -3.72
CA HIS A 51 9.78 -1.05 -4.91
C HIS A 51 9.07 -1.93 -5.94
N ARG A 52 8.60 -3.11 -5.55
CA ARG A 52 7.91 -4.02 -6.47
C ARG A 52 6.67 -3.39 -7.10
N LEU A 53 5.84 -2.74 -6.28
CA LEU A 53 4.62 -2.11 -6.78
C LEU A 53 4.93 -1.01 -7.79
N SER A 54 5.97 -0.22 -7.55
CA SER A 54 6.35 0.85 -8.48
C SER A 54 6.93 0.30 -9.78
N VAL A 55 7.78 -0.71 -9.71
CA VAL A 55 8.37 -1.35 -10.88
C VAL A 55 7.29 -2.00 -11.76
N HIS A 56 6.25 -2.52 -11.15
CA HIS A 56 5.12 -3.12 -11.87
C HIS A 56 4.05 -2.08 -12.29
N GLY A 57 4.32 -0.80 -12.07
CA GLY A 57 3.43 0.25 -12.55
C GLY A 57 2.14 0.40 -11.77
N LEU A 58 2.14 0.05 -10.48
CA LEU A 58 0.95 0.13 -9.64
C LEU A 58 0.93 1.36 -8.73
N ILE A 59 2.09 1.80 -8.26
CA ILE A 59 2.20 3.02 -7.45
C ILE A 59 3.26 3.95 -8.05
N ARG A 60 3.14 5.23 -7.73
CA ARG A 60 4.14 6.24 -8.12
C ARG A 60 4.27 7.27 -7.00
N GLU A 61 5.41 7.95 -6.99
CA GLU A 61 5.66 9.05 -6.08
C GLU A 61 5.30 10.37 -6.76
N VAL A 62 4.55 11.20 -6.04
CA VAL A 62 4.18 12.54 -6.50
C VAL A 62 4.38 13.50 -5.33
N GLU A 63 5.27 14.46 -5.50
CA GLU A 63 5.52 15.53 -4.51
C GLU A 63 5.77 15.01 -3.10
N GLY A 64 6.57 13.93 -2.99
CA GLY A 64 6.90 13.34 -1.69
C GLY A 64 5.85 12.40 -1.12
N GLY A 65 4.74 12.21 -1.82
CA GLY A 65 3.71 11.26 -1.43
C GLY A 65 3.57 10.13 -2.44
N TYR A 66 2.75 9.15 -2.11
CA TYR A 66 2.52 7.97 -2.94
C TYR A 66 1.06 7.90 -3.37
N THR A 67 0.83 7.50 -4.61
CA THR A 67 -0.53 7.38 -5.15
C THR A 67 -0.58 6.21 -6.14
N LEU A 68 -1.80 5.83 -6.50
CA LEU A 68 -2.01 4.78 -7.49
C LEU A 68 -1.78 5.33 -8.90
N THR A 69 -1.21 4.49 -9.76
CA THR A 69 -1.18 4.78 -11.20
C THR A 69 -2.59 4.56 -11.79
N PRO A 70 -2.86 5.07 -13.00
CA PRO A 70 -4.13 4.76 -13.67
C PRO A 70 -4.39 3.26 -13.81
N ASP A 71 -3.35 2.47 -14.08
CA ASP A 71 -3.49 1.01 -14.18
C ASP A 71 -3.90 0.39 -12.83
N ALA A 72 -3.30 0.86 -11.74
CA ALA A 72 -3.67 0.39 -10.41
C ALA A 72 -5.10 0.80 -10.07
N GLN A 73 -5.53 1.98 -10.46
CA GLN A 73 -6.91 2.41 -10.25
C GLN A 73 -7.89 1.47 -10.92
N LYS A 74 -7.58 0.97 -12.11
CA LYS A 74 -8.40 -0.02 -12.81
C LYS A 74 -8.48 -1.33 -12.02
N VAL A 75 -7.34 -1.79 -11.50
CA VAL A 75 -7.31 -3.01 -10.67
C VAL A 75 -8.16 -2.84 -9.42
N MET A 76 -8.11 -1.66 -8.80
CA MET A 76 -8.81 -1.40 -7.54
C MET A 76 -10.26 -0.97 -7.70
N SER A 77 -10.71 -0.66 -8.93
CA SER A 77 -12.05 -0.10 -9.17
C SER A 77 -13.16 -1.15 -9.24
N GLY A 78 -12.83 -2.43 -9.23
CA GLY A 78 -13.85 -3.46 -9.30
C GLY A 78 -14.71 -3.55 -8.04
N ARG A 79 -15.87 -4.17 -8.17
CA ARG A 79 -16.80 -4.31 -7.07
C ARG A 79 -16.24 -5.20 -5.97
N VAL A 80 -16.32 -4.69 -4.75
CA VAL A 80 -16.05 -5.45 -3.54
C VAL A 80 -17.34 -5.41 -2.71
N PRO A 81 -17.78 -6.52 -2.10
CA PRO A 81 -18.95 -6.48 -1.24
C PRO A 81 -18.82 -5.40 -0.17
N LYS A 82 -19.90 -4.66 0.08
CA LYS A 82 -19.90 -3.54 1.04
C LYS A 82 -19.48 -3.96 2.44
N LYS A 83 -19.76 -5.20 2.82
CA LYS A 83 -19.43 -5.74 4.14
C LYS A 83 -18.16 -6.61 4.13
N ALA A 84 -17.38 -6.54 3.04
CA ALA A 84 -16.15 -7.31 2.96
C ALA A 84 -15.16 -6.86 4.04
N ASP A 85 -14.59 -7.81 4.75
CA ASP A 85 -13.51 -7.52 5.68
C ASP A 85 -12.17 -7.36 4.93
N THR A 86 -11.11 -7.07 5.66
CA THR A 86 -9.78 -6.86 5.07
C THR A 86 -9.30 -8.07 4.29
N VAL A 87 -9.52 -9.27 4.84
CA VAL A 87 -9.07 -10.53 4.20
C VAL A 87 -9.77 -10.71 2.86
N GLU A 88 -11.09 -10.51 2.83
CA GLU A 88 -11.87 -10.63 1.59
C GLU A 88 -11.44 -9.59 0.55
N ARG A 89 -11.19 -8.36 0.98
CA ARG A 89 -10.72 -7.29 0.08
C ARG A 89 -9.37 -7.63 -0.51
N MET A 90 -8.44 -8.13 0.30
CA MET A 90 -7.13 -8.54 -0.15
C MET A 90 -7.21 -9.70 -1.14
N GLN A 91 -8.11 -10.65 -0.91
CA GLN A 91 -8.32 -11.77 -1.81
C GLN A 91 -8.78 -11.30 -3.20
N VAL A 92 -9.75 -10.39 -3.24
CA VAL A 92 -10.26 -9.83 -4.50
C VAL A 92 -9.14 -9.11 -5.26
N ILE A 93 -8.33 -8.30 -4.56
CA ILE A 93 -7.21 -7.60 -5.17
C ILE A 93 -6.19 -8.59 -5.71
N ARG A 94 -5.88 -9.62 -4.94
CA ARG A 94 -4.94 -10.66 -5.35
C ARG A 94 -5.37 -11.36 -6.63
N GLU A 95 -6.65 -11.68 -6.74
CA GLU A 95 -7.21 -12.30 -7.96
C GLU A 95 -7.06 -11.37 -9.17
N ARG A 96 -7.35 -10.09 -9.00
CA ARG A 96 -7.21 -9.11 -10.07
C ARG A 96 -5.76 -8.92 -10.49
N LEU A 97 -4.84 -8.90 -9.53
CA LEU A 97 -3.41 -8.79 -9.83
C LEU A 97 -2.89 -10.00 -10.59
N GLY A 98 -3.49 -11.17 -10.38
CA GLY A 98 -3.15 -12.37 -11.13
C GLY A 98 -3.34 -12.21 -12.63
N ASP A 99 -4.30 -11.39 -13.04
CA ASP A 99 -4.60 -11.10 -14.46
C ASP A 99 -3.89 -9.83 -14.96
N TYR A 100 -3.21 -9.10 -14.08
CA TYR A 100 -2.57 -7.85 -14.41
C TYR A 100 -1.26 -8.06 -15.15
N ILE A 101 -1.09 -7.36 -16.27
CA ILE A 101 0.14 -7.40 -17.08
C ILE A 101 0.81 -6.03 -16.93
N PRO A 102 1.99 -5.96 -16.29
CA PRO A 102 2.69 -4.69 -16.12
C PRO A 102 3.13 -4.09 -17.45
N GLY A 103 2.91 -2.78 -17.61
CA GLY A 103 3.48 -2.03 -18.72
C GLY A 103 4.95 -1.70 -18.49
N GLY A 104 5.62 -1.20 -19.53
CA GLY A 104 7.01 -0.76 -19.41
C GLY A 104 7.11 0.71 -19.02
N GLY A 105 8.33 1.17 -18.77
CA GLY A 105 8.62 2.58 -18.53
C GLY A 105 8.25 3.09 -17.14
N ASN A 106 8.05 2.21 -16.19
CA ASN A 106 7.70 2.61 -14.82
C ASN A 106 8.93 3.10 -14.04
N VAL A 107 8.74 4.14 -13.23
CA VAL A 107 9.81 4.71 -12.42
C VAL A 107 9.83 4.03 -11.05
N PRO A 108 10.94 3.39 -10.66
CA PRO A 108 11.03 2.75 -9.35
C PRO A 108 10.89 3.76 -8.22
N VAL A 109 10.12 3.40 -7.19
CA VAL A 109 10.03 4.17 -5.95
C VAL A 109 10.98 3.53 -4.95
N VAL A 110 11.89 4.33 -4.41
CA VAL A 110 12.85 3.87 -3.42
C VAL A 110 12.48 4.46 -2.06
N VAL A 111 11.99 3.60 -1.16
CA VAL A 111 11.80 3.96 0.24
C VAL A 111 13.04 3.44 0.98
N THR A 112 13.72 4.31 1.69
CA THR A 112 14.89 3.88 2.46
C THR A 112 14.48 3.15 3.73
N PRO A 113 15.32 2.25 4.28
CA PRO A 113 15.03 1.61 5.56
C PRO A 113 14.82 2.62 6.68
N GLN A 114 15.54 3.75 6.66
CA GLN A 114 15.38 4.81 7.64
C GLN A 114 13.99 5.45 7.57
N GLN A 115 13.50 5.71 6.36
CA GLN A 115 12.16 6.27 6.16
C GLN A 115 11.09 5.29 6.63
N ALA A 116 11.23 4.02 6.30
CA ALA A 116 10.28 2.98 6.72
C ALA A 116 10.26 2.84 8.25
N CYS A 117 11.43 2.81 8.86
CA CYS A 117 11.57 2.71 10.31
C CYS A 117 10.93 3.92 11.01
N ALA A 118 11.20 5.13 10.52
CA ALA A 118 10.65 6.36 11.10
C ALA A 118 9.12 6.37 11.01
N ALA A 119 8.55 5.93 9.89
CA ALA A 119 7.10 5.89 9.71
C ALA A 119 6.45 4.87 10.64
N ILE A 120 7.04 3.69 10.79
CA ILE A 120 6.53 2.64 11.68
C ILE A 120 6.57 3.11 13.14
N LEU A 121 7.68 3.70 13.56
CA LEU A 121 7.83 4.21 14.93
C LEU A 121 6.85 5.35 15.22
N ALA A 122 6.68 6.26 14.26
CA ALA A 122 5.75 7.37 14.41
C ALA A 122 4.30 6.87 14.52
N GLN A 123 3.93 5.85 13.76
CA GLN A 123 2.59 5.26 13.84
C GLN A 123 2.37 4.56 15.18
N ARG A 124 3.37 3.85 15.68
CA ARG A 124 3.28 3.22 17.01
C ARG A 124 3.08 4.25 18.11
N ALA A 125 3.83 5.35 18.04
CA ALA A 125 3.70 6.43 19.02
C ALA A 125 2.29 7.06 18.97
N ALA A 126 1.77 7.30 17.77
CA ALA A 126 0.43 7.86 17.59
C ALA A 126 -0.65 6.89 18.10
N ALA A 127 -0.51 5.60 17.83
CA ALA A 127 -1.46 4.59 18.32
C ALA A 127 -1.47 4.50 19.85
N GLN A 128 -0.28 4.55 20.47
CA GLN A 128 -0.18 4.54 21.93
C GLN A 128 -0.79 5.79 22.55
N ALA A 129 -0.55 6.95 21.96
CA ALA A 129 -1.13 8.20 22.43
C ALA A 129 -2.67 8.17 22.32
N GLY A 130 -3.20 7.66 21.22
CA GLY A 130 -4.65 7.52 21.04
C GLY A 130 -5.28 6.46 21.94
N GLY A 131 -4.52 5.46 22.36
CA GLY A 131 -5.02 4.38 23.20
C GLY A 131 -5.10 4.70 24.69
N LYS A 132 -4.67 5.89 25.09
CA LYS A 132 -4.61 6.28 26.51
C LYS A 132 -5.86 7.00 27.00
N ASN A 133 -6.91 6.91 26.31
CA ASN A 133 -8.16 7.57 26.71
C ASN A 133 -8.90 6.78 27.79
#